data_a068a7a1a45fda0f193c5a37b0616186
#
_entry.id   a068a7a1a45fda0f193c5a37b0616186
#
_cell.length_a   1.000
_cell.length_b   1.000
_cell.length_c   1.000
_cell.angle_alpha   90.00
_cell.angle_beta   90.00
_cell.angle_gamma   90.00
#
_symmetry.space_group_name_H-M   'P 1'
#
loop_
_entity.id
_entity.type
_entity.pdbx_description
1 polymer ?
#
loop_
_entity_poly.entity_id
_entity_poly.type
_entity_poly.pdbx_seq_one_letter_code
_entity_poly.pdbx_strand_id
1 'polypeptide(L)'
;MIHTPPSASPDASILGLGYLGRPLAQKLYEHGSRVAAVKRSLTSDDINLPIHLDTIDLNQDSAFQSANLARDTSFWRHHADKPVWFCLLPPSSLTHYADTVKQWAELARACNVQHLIFTSSTSVYGDKARECDETATPDPQTESARQILAAEQYLLDSGVPNIDILRLGGLYCAERHPVSLLVQKQNIPGGNQPVNIVHRDIAVETLFQTALKPNGKRLKNIIEPRHPTRREFYTEEAAKLGLSAPDFAPDDSRGKIIITVCDNGLSL
;
A
#
# COMPACT_ATOMS: atom_id res chain seq x y z
N MET A 1 -28.49 -4.15 26.66
CA MET A 1 -27.16 -3.94 26.03
C MET A 1 -27.28 -2.66 25.24
N ILE A 2 -26.59 -1.61 25.66
CA ILE A 2 -26.57 -0.32 24.95
C ILE A 2 -25.64 -0.53 23.74
N HIS A 3 -26.21 -0.63 22.53
CA HIS A 3 -25.43 -0.56 21.30
C HIS A 3 -24.83 0.84 21.23
N THR A 4 -23.57 0.97 21.60
CA THR A 4 -22.78 2.13 21.22
C THR A 4 -22.74 2.13 19.68
N PRO A 5 -23.15 3.20 18.99
CA PRO A 5 -23.01 3.27 17.55
C PRO A 5 -21.51 3.09 17.22
N PRO A 6 -21.15 2.39 16.14
CA PRO A 6 -19.77 2.28 15.73
C PRO A 6 -19.21 3.69 15.63
N SER A 7 -18.06 3.93 16.27
CA SER A 7 -17.37 5.22 16.15
C SER A 7 -17.17 5.52 14.68
N ALA A 8 -17.63 6.71 14.25
CA ALA A 8 -17.43 7.14 12.87
C ALA A 8 -15.96 6.97 12.49
N SER A 9 -15.69 6.45 11.30
CA SER A 9 -14.32 6.30 10.84
C SER A 9 -13.64 7.69 10.73
N PRO A 10 -12.32 7.79 10.97
CA PRO A 10 -11.65 9.08 10.99
C PRO A 10 -11.64 9.72 9.59
N ASP A 11 -11.70 11.04 9.55
CA ASP A 11 -11.47 11.79 8.32
C ASP A 11 -10.07 11.50 7.77
N ALA A 12 -9.94 11.37 6.46
CA ALA A 12 -8.71 10.86 5.87
C ALA A 12 -8.26 11.62 4.62
N SER A 13 -6.94 11.69 4.44
CA SER A 13 -6.26 12.11 3.22
C SER A 13 -5.59 10.92 2.56
N ILE A 14 -5.75 10.76 1.24
CA ILE A 14 -5.19 9.66 0.46
C ILE A 14 -4.26 10.20 -0.63
N LEU A 15 -2.97 9.91 -0.52
CA LEU A 15 -1.99 10.13 -1.56
C LEU A 15 -1.91 8.87 -2.44
N GLY A 16 -2.48 8.96 -3.65
CA GLY A 16 -2.55 7.83 -4.59
C GLY A 16 -3.93 7.19 -4.69
N LEU A 17 -4.85 7.84 -5.43
CA LEU A 17 -6.20 7.32 -5.71
C LEU A 17 -6.18 6.33 -6.88
N GLY A 18 -5.44 5.22 -6.69
CA GLY A 18 -5.27 4.14 -7.67
C GLY A 18 -5.99 2.86 -7.26
N TYR A 19 -5.33 1.74 -7.51
CA TYR A 19 -5.83 0.38 -7.33
C TYR A 19 -6.32 0.06 -5.90
N LEU A 20 -5.61 0.55 -4.87
CA LEU A 20 -6.03 0.46 -3.46
C LEU A 20 -6.78 1.71 -3.01
N GLY A 21 -6.36 2.89 -3.48
CA GLY A 21 -6.86 4.16 -2.97
C GLY A 21 -8.32 4.40 -3.29
N ARG A 22 -8.80 4.01 -4.47
CA ARG A 22 -10.20 4.19 -4.85
C ARG A 22 -11.16 3.37 -3.97
N PRO A 23 -11.02 2.04 -3.84
CA PRO A 23 -11.91 1.27 -2.98
C PRO A 23 -11.76 1.65 -1.49
N LEU A 24 -10.57 2.06 -1.03
CA LEU A 24 -10.38 2.58 0.32
C LEU A 24 -11.15 3.89 0.53
N ALA A 25 -11.07 4.83 -0.41
CA ALA A 25 -11.78 6.11 -0.33
C ALA A 25 -13.29 5.91 -0.27
N GLN A 26 -13.83 5.03 -1.12
CA GLN A 26 -15.24 4.67 -1.10
C GLN A 26 -15.64 4.07 0.25
N LYS A 27 -14.86 3.11 0.76
CA LYS A 27 -15.11 2.46 2.04
C LYS A 27 -15.10 3.45 3.21
N LEU A 28 -14.12 4.35 3.28
CA LEU A 28 -14.04 5.40 4.30
C LEU A 28 -15.26 6.32 4.24
N TYR A 29 -15.66 6.76 3.05
CA TYR A 29 -16.84 7.58 2.87
C TYR A 29 -18.12 6.88 3.34
N GLU A 30 -18.33 5.62 2.95
CA GLU A 30 -19.48 4.81 3.36
C GLU A 30 -19.58 4.63 4.89
N HIS A 31 -18.44 4.75 5.60
CA HIS A 31 -18.36 4.73 7.06
C HIS A 31 -18.33 6.13 7.70
N GLY A 32 -18.70 7.17 6.94
CA GLY A 32 -18.91 8.52 7.44
C GLY A 32 -17.70 9.44 7.49
N SER A 33 -16.54 9.03 6.94
CA SER A 33 -15.36 9.89 6.85
C SER A 33 -15.53 10.98 5.80
N ARG A 34 -15.02 12.18 6.08
CA ARG A 34 -14.70 13.16 5.05
C ARG A 34 -13.34 12.78 4.45
N VAL A 35 -13.33 12.47 3.16
CA VAL A 35 -12.12 12.01 2.46
C VAL A 35 -11.64 13.06 1.48
N ALA A 36 -10.34 13.33 1.47
CA ALA A 36 -9.65 14.06 0.41
C ALA A 36 -8.62 13.14 -0.26
N ALA A 37 -8.51 13.17 -1.58
CA ALA A 37 -7.58 12.33 -2.30
C ALA A 37 -6.79 13.09 -3.36
N VAL A 38 -5.54 12.69 -3.57
CA VAL A 38 -4.63 13.24 -4.56
C VAL A 38 -4.30 12.21 -5.61
N LYS A 39 -4.39 12.62 -6.89
CA LYS A 39 -4.02 11.81 -8.04
C LYS A 39 -3.35 12.69 -9.10
N ARG A 40 -2.47 12.13 -9.94
CA ARG A 40 -1.81 12.89 -11.01
C ARG A 40 -2.81 13.36 -12.10
N SER A 41 -3.77 12.50 -12.44
CA SER A 41 -4.82 12.80 -13.40
C SER A 41 -6.09 12.06 -13.03
N LEU A 42 -7.25 12.72 -13.13
CA LEU A 42 -8.55 12.13 -12.83
C LEU A 42 -9.12 11.42 -14.06
N THR A 43 -9.87 10.35 -13.80
CA THR A 43 -10.70 9.66 -14.78
C THR A 43 -12.19 9.98 -14.51
N SER A 44 -13.07 9.65 -15.46
CA SER A 44 -14.53 9.79 -15.27
C SER A 44 -15.03 9.09 -14.00
N ASP A 45 -14.48 7.93 -13.70
CA ASP A 45 -14.90 7.19 -12.51
C ASP A 45 -14.40 7.83 -11.20
N ASP A 46 -13.27 8.57 -11.22
CA ASP A 46 -12.80 9.29 -10.03
C ASP A 46 -13.75 10.43 -9.68
N ILE A 47 -14.22 11.17 -10.70
CA ILE A 47 -15.09 12.34 -10.53
C ILE A 47 -16.44 11.99 -9.88
N ASN A 48 -16.88 10.74 -10.04
CA ASN A 48 -18.12 10.26 -9.44
C ASN A 48 -17.98 9.84 -7.96
N LEU A 49 -16.77 9.86 -7.40
CA LEU A 49 -16.59 9.58 -5.98
C LEU A 49 -17.07 10.77 -5.13
N PRO A 50 -17.82 10.54 -4.06
CA PRO A 50 -18.36 11.60 -3.19
C PRO A 50 -17.29 12.09 -2.18
N ILE A 51 -16.09 12.44 -2.67
CA ILE A 51 -14.93 12.85 -1.89
C ILE A 51 -14.31 14.10 -2.50
N HIS A 52 -13.44 14.79 -1.77
CA HIS A 52 -12.66 15.89 -2.34
C HIS A 52 -11.50 15.33 -3.19
N LEU A 53 -11.33 15.88 -4.39
CA LEU A 53 -10.31 15.42 -5.34
C LEU A 53 -9.38 16.56 -5.75
N ASP A 54 -8.09 16.34 -5.58
CA ASP A 54 -7.05 17.25 -6.05
C ASP A 54 -6.12 16.54 -7.05
N THR A 55 -5.58 17.32 -7.99
CA THR A 55 -4.62 16.82 -8.97
C THR A 55 -3.27 17.49 -8.82
N ILE A 56 -2.20 16.69 -8.73
CA ILE A 56 -0.83 17.18 -8.71
C ILE A 56 0.12 16.15 -9.31
N ASP A 57 1.11 16.62 -10.05
CA ASP A 57 2.26 15.80 -10.43
C ASP A 57 3.36 15.94 -9.38
N LEU A 58 3.54 14.89 -8.59
CA LEU A 58 4.51 14.85 -7.50
C LEU A 58 5.98 14.77 -7.98
N ASN A 59 6.23 14.62 -9.28
CA ASN A 59 7.56 14.73 -9.87
C ASN A 59 7.99 16.19 -10.07
N GLN A 60 7.13 17.16 -9.79
CA GLN A 60 7.48 18.58 -9.86
C GLN A 60 8.00 19.07 -8.51
N ASP A 61 9.10 19.79 -8.53
CA ASP A 61 9.78 20.31 -7.32
C ASP A 61 8.89 21.18 -6.43
N SER A 62 7.82 21.76 -6.96
CA SER A 62 6.87 22.60 -6.22
C SER A 62 5.77 21.84 -5.49
N ALA A 63 5.66 20.51 -5.66
CA ALA A 63 4.54 19.73 -5.16
C ALA A 63 4.30 19.87 -3.63
N PHE A 64 5.38 20.06 -2.85
CA PHE A 64 5.33 20.22 -1.39
C PHE A 64 5.82 21.59 -0.91
N GLN A 65 6.22 22.49 -1.82
CA GLN A 65 6.82 23.81 -1.45
C GLN A 65 5.83 24.81 -0.84
N SER A 66 4.54 24.60 -0.99
CA SER A 66 3.53 25.48 -0.38
C SER A 66 3.30 25.20 1.12
N ALA A 67 4.34 24.76 1.81
CA ALA A 67 4.36 24.50 3.25
C ALA A 67 4.07 25.72 4.15
N ASN A 68 3.69 26.87 3.61
CA ASN A 68 3.02 27.92 4.35
C ASN A 68 1.54 27.55 4.60
N LEU A 69 1.34 26.41 5.21
CA LEU A 69 0.09 25.68 5.45
C LEU A 69 -0.91 26.37 6.38
N ALA A 70 -0.55 27.50 6.90
CA ALA A 70 -1.41 28.26 7.83
C ALA A 70 -2.43 29.15 7.11
N ARG A 71 -2.54 29.14 5.78
CA ARG A 71 -3.41 30.07 5.05
C ARG A 71 -4.31 29.36 4.02
N ASP A 72 -5.56 29.80 3.98
CA ASP A 72 -6.72 29.34 3.20
C ASP A 72 -6.55 29.11 1.69
N THR A 73 -5.38 29.30 1.12
CA THR A 73 -5.13 29.25 -0.33
C THR A 73 -4.20 28.14 -0.77
N SER A 74 -3.68 27.30 0.15
CA SER A 74 -2.77 26.22 -0.24
C SER A 74 -3.52 25.02 -0.85
N PHE A 75 -2.90 24.37 -1.82
CA PHE A 75 -3.38 23.11 -2.41
C PHE A 75 -3.77 22.08 -1.32
N TRP A 76 -2.98 21.99 -0.24
CA TRP A 76 -3.16 20.99 0.82
C TRP A 76 -4.23 21.33 1.86
N ARG A 77 -4.96 22.45 1.75
CA ARG A 77 -5.96 22.87 2.77
C ARG A 77 -7.03 21.82 3.07
N HIS A 78 -7.46 21.07 2.04
CA HIS A 78 -8.48 20.02 2.20
C HIS A 78 -7.92 18.72 2.76
N HIS A 79 -6.60 18.61 2.85
CA HIS A 79 -5.87 17.49 3.44
C HIS A 79 -5.44 17.80 4.87
N ALA A 80 -5.06 19.02 5.14
CA ALA A 80 -4.45 19.45 6.40
C ALA A 80 -5.34 19.27 7.65
N ASP A 81 -6.67 19.28 7.49
CA ASP A 81 -7.63 19.05 8.57
C ASP A 81 -7.94 17.56 8.82
N LYS A 82 -7.32 16.63 8.10
CA LYS A 82 -7.55 15.20 8.22
C LYS A 82 -6.54 14.57 9.20
N PRO A 83 -7.01 13.88 10.26
CA PRO A 83 -6.11 13.27 11.25
C PRO A 83 -5.36 12.04 10.74
N VAL A 84 -5.85 11.37 9.70
CA VAL A 84 -5.26 10.15 9.13
C VAL A 84 -4.85 10.39 7.69
N TRP A 85 -3.57 10.10 7.38
CA TRP A 85 -3.06 10.21 6.02
C TRP A 85 -2.53 8.88 5.52
N PHE A 86 -2.91 8.52 4.30
CA PHE A 86 -2.46 7.33 3.59
C PHE A 86 -1.52 7.69 2.46
N CYS A 87 -0.41 6.95 2.32
CA CYS A 87 0.41 6.94 1.11
C CYS A 87 0.34 5.57 0.45
N LEU A 88 -0.30 5.52 -0.72
CA LEU A 88 -0.59 4.29 -1.48
C LEU A 88 0.09 4.32 -2.87
N LEU A 89 1.15 5.12 -3.01
CA LEU A 89 1.87 5.27 -4.27
C LEU A 89 2.84 4.11 -4.49
N PRO A 90 2.86 3.50 -5.68
CA PRO A 90 3.92 2.57 -6.04
C PRO A 90 5.22 3.32 -6.38
N PRO A 91 6.41 2.77 -6.11
CA PRO A 91 7.69 3.42 -6.42
C PRO A 91 7.85 3.80 -7.89
N SER A 92 7.28 2.99 -8.79
CA SER A 92 7.33 3.24 -10.24
C SER A 92 6.58 4.49 -10.70
N SER A 93 5.80 5.13 -9.82
CA SER A 93 5.06 6.36 -10.16
C SER A 93 5.88 7.63 -10.00
N LEU A 94 7.04 7.57 -9.35
CA LEU A 94 7.85 8.72 -8.95
C LEU A 94 9.33 8.53 -9.29
N THR A 95 9.99 9.60 -9.72
CA THR A 95 11.43 9.62 -10.01
C THR A 95 12.25 9.57 -8.72
N HIS A 96 11.83 10.31 -7.69
CA HIS A 96 12.50 10.40 -6.38
C HIS A 96 11.55 9.95 -5.27
N TYR A 97 11.22 8.65 -5.27
CA TYR A 97 10.16 8.10 -4.43
C TYR A 97 10.39 8.34 -2.93
N ALA A 98 11.56 7.98 -2.41
CA ALA A 98 11.84 8.10 -0.98
C ALA A 98 11.82 9.57 -0.51
N ASP A 99 12.38 10.49 -1.30
CA ASP A 99 12.39 11.92 -0.99
C ASP A 99 10.98 12.52 -1.04
N THR A 100 10.15 12.08 -1.99
CA THR A 100 8.74 12.47 -2.07
C THR A 100 7.96 12.03 -0.84
N VAL A 101 8.15 10.80 -0.38
CA VAL A 101 7.51 10.27 0.84
C VAL A 101 8.01 11.02 2.08
N LYS A 102 9.32 11.36 2.13
CA LYS A 102 9.89 12.21 3.20
C LYS A 102 9.21 13.57 3.27
N GLN A 103 9.12 14.29 2.14
CA GLN A 103 8.46 15.61 2.08
C GLN A 103 6.97 15.52 2.47
N TRP A 104 6.28 14.46 2.04
CA TRP A 104 4.90 14.22 2.45
C TRP A 104 4.77 13.99 3.97
N ALA A 105 5.69 13.27 4.60
CA ALA A 105 5.70 13.07 6.05
C ALA A 105 6.03 14.36 6.82
N GLU A 106 6.94 15.19 6.30
CA GLU A 106 7.26 16.50 6.86
C GLU A 106 6.02 17.44 6.80
N LEU A 107 5.29 17.41 5.69
CA LEU A 107 4.03 18.12 5.52
C LEU A 107 2.98 17.62 6.53
N ALA A 108 2.83 16.31 6.65
CA ALA A 108 1.89 15.72 7.60
C ALA A 108 2.19 16.15 9.05
N ARG A 109 3.47 16.17 9.44
CA ARG A 109 3.90 16.66 10.74
C ARG A 109 3.56 18.15 10.93
N ALA A 110 3.78 18.97 9.91
CA ALA A 110 3.46 20.40 9.96
C ALA A 110 1.94 20.67 10.08
N CYS A 111 1.11 19.75 9.54
CA CYS A 111 -0.35 19.75 9.67
C CYS A 111 -0.86 19.10 10.97
N ASN A 112 0.01 18.67 11.88
CA ASN A 112 -0.36 17.93 13.11
C ASN A 112 -1.17 16.65 12.84
N VAL A 113 -0.89 15.96 11.73
CA VAL A 113 -1.49 14.67 11.43
C VAL A 113 -1.18 13.68 12.54
N GLN A 114 -2.17 12.88 12.92
CA GLN A 114 -2.08 11.98 14.07
C GLN A 114 -1.66 10.57 13.69
N HIS A 115 -1.90 10.19 12.43
CA HIS A 115 -1.65 8.82 11.99
C HIS A 115 -1.25 8.78 10.51
N LEU A 116 -0.08 8.20 10.21
CA LEU A 116 0.38 7.89 8.86
C LEU A 116 0.25 6.39 8.60
N ILE A 117 -0.34 6.05 7.47
CA ILE A 117 -0.47 4.66 7.02
C ILE A 117 0.19 4.56 5.64
N PHE A 118 1.21 3.72 5.54
CA PHE A 118 2.05 3.58 4.36
C PHE A 118 1.99 2.16 3.80
N THR A 119 1.69 2.03 2.51
CA THR A 119 1.82 0.75 1.83
C THR A 119 3.26 0.56 1.35
N SER A 120 3.96 -0.30 2.03
CA SER A 120 5.27 -0.82 1.68
C SER A 120 5.14 -2.14 0.89
N SER A 121 6.24 -2.85 0.71
CA SER A 121 6.28 -4.09 -0.08
C SER A 121 7.17 -5.14 0.58
N THR A 122 6.77 -6.40 0.50
CA THR A 122 7.62 -7.54 0.90
C THR A 122 8.86 -7.71 0.01
N SER A 123 9.02 -6.91 -1.04
CA SER A 123 10.25 -6.85 -1.84
C SER A 123 11.46 -6.36 -1.04
N VAL A 124 11.27 -5.64 0.06
CA VAL A 124 12.34 -5.19 0.95
C VAL A 124 13.12 -6.34 1.58
N TYR A 125 12.54 -7.54 1.66
CA TYR A 125 13.21 -8.73 2.19
C TYR A 125 14.16 -9.41 1.19
N GLY A 126 14.24 -8.93 -0.07
CA GLY A 126 15.02 -9.54 -1.14
C GLY A 126 14.39 -10.82 -1.68
N ASP A 127 15.21 -11.66 -2.34
CA ASP A 127 14.73 -12.85 -3.06
C ASP A 127 15.33 -14.17 -2.57
N LYS A 128 16.20 -14.13 -1.53
CA LYS A 128 16.80 -15.33 -0.97
C LYS A 128 15.75 -16.26 -0.38
N ALA A 129 15.91 -17.56 -0.63
CA ALA A 129 15.05 -18.60 -0.08
C ALA A 129 15.20 -18.68 1.45
N ARG A 130 14.27 -18.08 2.14
CA ARG A 130 14.16 -18.07 3.62
C ARG A 130 12.75 -17.68 4.05
N GLU A 131 12.41 -17.99 5.27
CA GLU A 131 11.21 -17.44 5.92
C GLU A 131 11.52 -16.01 6.42
N CYS A 132 10.57 -15.10 6.22
CA CYS A 132 10.69 -13.70 6.62
C CYS A 132 9.40 -13.27 7.31
N ASP A 133 9.50 -12.91 8.57
CA ASP A 133 8.48 -12.18 9.32
C ASP A 133 8.86 -10.70 9.46
N GLU A 134 8.13 -9.96 10.29
CA GLU A 134 8.37 -8.53 10.53
C GLU A 134 9.71 -8.26 11.24
N THR A 135 10.31 -9.25 11.91
CA THR A 135 11.62 -9.14 12.58
C THR A 135 12.79 -9.42 11.65
N ALA A 136 12.50 -10.01 10.47
CA ALA A 136 13.54 -10.37 9.52
C ALA A 136 14.28 -9.14 8.96
N THR A 137 15.59 -9.18 8.96
CA THR A 137 16.44 -8.12 8.40
C THR A 137 16.14 -7.92 6.91
N PRO A 138 15.80 -6.70 6.47
CA PRO A 138 15.64 -6.37 5.06
C PRO A 138 16.93 -6.61 4.26
N ASP A 139 16.77 -7.07 3.01
CA ASP A 139 17.88 -7.31 2.06
C ASP A 139 17.43 -6.91 0.64
N PRO A 140 17.10 -5.62 0.39
CA PRO A 140 16.50 -5.17 -0.86
C PRO A 140 17.44 -5.35 -2.05
N GLN A 141 17.03 -6.10 -3.07
CA GLN A 141 17.86 -6.41 -4.25
C GLN A 141 17.63 -5.43 -5.42
N THR A 142 16.49 -4.73 -5.44
CA THR A 142 16.15 -3.78 -6.52
C THR A 142 16.20 -2.35 -6.02
N GLU A 143 16.40 -1.40 -6.94
CA GLU A 143 16.34 0.04 -6.60
C GLU A 143 14.97 0.42 -6.01
N SER A 144 13.89 -0.07 -6.58
CA SER A 144 12.54 0.13 -6.06
C SER A 144 12.42 -0.34 -4.61
N ALA A 145 12.96 -1.52 -4.25
CA ALA A 145 12.92 -2.03 -2.88
C ALA A 145 13.79 -1.19 -1.92
N ARG A 146 14.95 -0.67 -2.39
CA ARG A 146 15.79 0.25 -1.60
C ARG A 146 15.07 1.57 -1.32
N GLN A 147 14.41 2.14 -2.33
CA GLN A 147 13.63 3.37 -2.19
C GLN A 147 12.44 3.19 -1.22
N ILE A 148 11.75 2.05 -1.26
CA ILE A 148 10.69 1.72 -0.30
C ILE A 148 11.26 1.65 1.12
N LEU A 149 12.37 0.94 1.33
CA LEU A 149 12.98 0.80 2.66
C LEU A 149 13.47 2.15 3.21
N ALA A 150 14.03 3.02 2.37
CA ALA A 150 14.38 4.37 2.75
C ALA A 150 13.15 5.20 3.14
N ALA A 151 12.04 5.06 2.41
CA ALA A 151 10.78 5.71 2.75
C ALA A 151 10.22 5.24 4.10
N GLU A 152 10.29 3.94 4.41
CA GLU A 152 9.92 3.40 5.74
C GLU A 152 10.70 4.13 6.85
N GLN A 153 12.01 4.27 6.69
CA GLN A 153 12.86 4.93 7.68
C GLN A 153 12.50 6.42 7.86
N TYR A 154 12.31 7.15 6.76
CA TYR A 154 11.89 8.57 6.83
C TYR A 154 10.56 8.74 7.56
N LEU A 155 9.61 7.83 7.36
CA LEU A 155 8.34 7.84 8.07
C LEU A 155 8.53 7.63 9.57
N LEU A 156 9.31 6.62 9.96
CA LEU A 156 9.60 6.32 11.37
C LEU A 156 10.28 7.51 12.08
N ASP A 157 11.10 8.27 11.37
CA ASP A 157 11.82 9.44 11.89
C ASP A 157 11.00 10.75 11.81
N SER A 158 9.82 10.74 11.20
CA SER A 158 9.02 11.94 10.92
C SER A 158 8.52 12.68 12.16
N GLY A 159 8.42 12.00 13.31
CA GLY A 159 7.86 12.55 14.55
C GLY A 159 6.33 12.56 14.60
N VAL A 160 5.63 11.96 13.64
CA VAL A 160 4.18 11.75 13.72
C VAL A 160 3.87 10.68 14.78
N PRO A 161 2.84 10.85 15.62
CA PRO A 161 2.60 9.97 16.77
C PRO A 161 2.35 8.51 16.43
N ASN A 162 1.54 8.25 15.39
CA ASN A 162 1.19 6.89 14.98
C ASN A 162 1.60 6.67 13.52
N ILE A 163 2.29 5.56 13.28
CA ILE A 163 2.79 5.19 11.95
C ILE A 163 2.59 3.70 11.75
N ASP A 164 1.82 3.33 10.74
CA ASP A 164 1.69 1.95 10.31
C ASP A 164 2.35 1.74 8.96
N ILE A 165 3.34 0.86 8.92
CA ILE A 165 4.01 0.40 7.72
C ILE A 165 3.45 -0.98 7.36
N LEU A 166 2.72 -1.07 6.25
CA LEU A 166 2.09 -2.30 5.79
C LEU A 166 2.87 -2.83 4.57
N ARG A 167 3.70 -3.85 4.78
CA ARG A 167 4.47 -4.53 3.72
C ARG A 167 3.56 -5.51 2.99
N LEU A 168 3.05 -5.10 1.85
CA LEU A 168 2.13 -5.89 1.06
C LEU A 168 2.84 -6.98 0.25
N GLY A 169 2.25 -8.16 0.19
CA GLY A 169 2.54 -9.15 -0.83
C GLY A 169 2.11 -8.71 -2.22
N GLY A 170 2.28 -9.58 -3.21
CA GLY A 170 1.80 -9.33 -4.56
C GLY A 170 0.29 -9.15 -4.61
N LEU A 171 -0.18 -7.97 -5.03
CA LEU A 171 -1.59 -7.65 -5.09
C LEU A 171 -2.27 -8.30 -6.30
N TYR A 172 -3.46 -8.87 -6.09
CA TYR A 172 -4.29 -9.41 -7.16
C TYR A 172 -5.79 -9.20 -6.88
N CYS A 173 -6.59 -9.22 -7.94
CA CYS A 173 -8.05 -9.36 -7.92
C CYS A 173 -8.50 -9.84 -9.30
N ALA A 174 -9.77 -10.18 -9.47
CA ALA A 174 -10.31 -10.71 -10.73
C ALA A 174 -10.10 -9.75 -11.92
N GLU A 175 -10.30 -8.44 -11.72
CA GLU A 175 -10.21 -7.42 -12.78
C GLU A 175 -8.76 -7.11 -13.18
N ARG A 176 -7.79 -7.39 -12.31
CA ARG A 176 -6.37 -7.16 -12.53
C ARG A 176 -5.54 -8.31 -11.99
N HIS A 177 -5.66 -9.46 -12.63
CA HIS A 177 -4.96 -10.66 -12.22
C HIS A 177 -3.64 -10.82 -12.98
N PRO A 178 -2.50 -11.02 -12.28
CA PRO A 178 -1.21 -11.22 -12.94
C PRO A 178 -1.18 -12.38 -13.92
N VAL A 179 -2.02 -13.41 -13.72
CA VAL A 179 -2.11 -14.58 -14.60
C VAL A 179 -2.41 -14.20 -16.04
N SER A 180 -3.21 -13.17 -16.30
CA SER A 180 -3.55 -12.70 -17.65
C SER A 180 -2.33 -12.32 -18.49
N LEU A 181 -1.24 -11.88 -17.84
CA LEU A 181 0.04 -11.58 -18.49
C LEU A 181 0.94 -12.83 -18.56
N LEU A 182 0.80 -13.76 -17.62
CA LEU A 182 1.63 -14.96 -17.56
C LEU A 182 1.24 -15.96 -18.66
N VAL A 183 -0.05 -16.14 -18.93
CA VAL A 183 -0.53 -17.04 -19.98
C VAL A 183 -0.07 -16.69 -21.39
N GLN A 184 0.43 -15.46 -21.60
CA GLN A 184 0.97 -14.98 -22.87
C GLN A 184 2.47 -15.28 -23.02
N LYS A 185 3.12 -15.83 -21.98
CA LYS A 185 4.57 -16.11 -21.94
C LYS A 185 4.82 -17.60 -22.01
N GLN A 186 5.97 -17.95 -22.54
CA GLN A 186 6.44 -19.34 -22.60
C GLN A 186 7.70 -19.49 -21.73
N ASN A 187 7.90 -20.71 -21.21
CA ASN A 187 9.09 -21.11 -20.46
C ASN A 187 9.40 -20.16 -19.28
N ILE A 188 8.38 -19.84 -18.48
CA ILE A 188 8.48 -18.89 -17.37
C ILE A 188 9.34 -19.48 -16.25
N PRO A 189 10.42 -18.82 -15.81
CA PRO A 189 11.24 -19.31 -14.70
C PRO A 189 10.55 -19.14 -13.35
N GLY A 190 11.00 -19.90 -12.35
CA GLY A 190 10.55 -19.75 -10.96
C GLY A 190 9.20 -20.39 -10.69
N GLY A 191 8.82 -21.42 -11.44
CA GLY A 191 7.55 -22.13 -11.27
C GLY A 191 7.39 -22.76 -9.88
N ASN A 192 8.48 -23.21 -9.27
CA ASN A 192 8.49 -23.85 -7.95
C ASN A 192 8.65 -22.86 -6.77
N GLN A 193 8.86 -21.56 -7.03
CA GLN A 193 8.92 -20.56 -5.97
C GLN A 193 7.55 -20.39 -5.30
N PRO A 194 7.49 -20.23 -3.97
CA PRO A 194 6.25 -19.93 -3.27
C PRO A 194 5.70 -18.57 -3.68
N VAL A 195 4.40 -18.42 -3.76
CA VAL A 195 3.75 -17.12 -3.90
C VAL A 195 3.64 -16.45 -2.53
N ASN A 196 3.82 -15.11 -2.52
CA ASN A 196 3.54 -14.25 -1.38
C ASN A 196 2.58 -13.16 -1.88
N ILE A 197 1.30 -13.39 -1.75
CA ILE A 197 0.24 -12.60 -2.37
C ILE A 197 -0.77 -12.15 -1.34
N VAL A 198 -1.56 -11.15 -1.70
CA VAL A 198 -2.74 -10.73 -0.95
C VAL A 198 -3.82 -10.21 -1.90
N HIS A 199 -5.05 -10.65 -1.69
CA HIS A 199 -6.17 -10.12 -2.46
C HIS A 199 -6.37 -8.63 -2.15
N ARG A 200 -6.67 -7.83 -3.21
CA ARG A 200 -6.89 -6.38 -3.09
C ARG A 200 -7.85 -6.01 -1.96
N ASP A 201 -8.96 -6.73 -1.84
CA ASP A 201 -10.01 -6.39 -0.87
C ASP A 201 -9.57 -6.68 0.57
N ILE A 202 -8.72 -7.70 0.79
CA ILE A 202 -8.08 -7.94 2.09
C ILE A 202 -7.13 -6.77 2.44
N ALA A 203 -6.33 -6.31 1.48
CA ALA A 203 -5.45 -5.17 1.68
C ALA A 203 -6.23 -3.88 2.01
N VAL A 204 -7.34 -3.62 1.29
CA VAL A 204 -8.23 -2.46 1.54
C VAL A 204 -8.88 -2.56 2.92
N GLU A 205 -9.39 -3.74 3.30
CA GLU A 205 -9.97 -3.94 4.64
C GLU A 205 -8.91 -3.72 5.72
N THR A 206 -7.70 -4.23 5.53
CA THR A 206 -6.59 -4.02 6.48
C THR A 206 -6.24 -2.53 6.62
N LEU A 207 -6.15 -1.78 5.52
CA LEU A 207 -5.92 -0.34 5.55
C LEU A 207 -7.02 0.40 6.34
N PHE A 208 -8.27 0.05 6.08
CA PHE A 208 -9.42 0.63 6.79
C PHE A 208 -9.37 0.32 8.29
N GLN A 209 -9.18 -0.95 8.67
CA GLN A 209 -9.10 -1.35 10.09
C GLN A 209 -7.89 -0.73 10.81
N THR A 210 -6.77 -0.53 10.11
CA THR A 210 -5.59 0.14 10.63
C THR A 210 -5.90 1.59 11.00
N ALA A 211 -6.66 2.30 10.15
CA ALA A 211 -7.05 3.68 10.41
C ALA A 211 -7.92 3.85 11.67
N LEU A 212 -8.72 2.83 12.01
CA LEU A 212 -9.56 2.84 13.20
C LEU A 212 -8.79 2.59 14.51
N LYS A 213 -7.53 2.11 14.43
CA LYS A 213 -6.78 1.61 15.59
C LYS A 213 -5.35 2.16 15.62
N PRO A 214 -5.16 3.50 15.73
CA PRO A 214 -3.83 4.06 15.89
C PRO A 214 -3.18 3.51 17.17
N ASN A 215 -1.93 3.07 17.10
CA ASN A 215 -1.22 2.48 18.24
C ASN A 215 0.31 2.57 18.09
N GLY A 216 0.84 3.81 18.13
CA GLY A 216 2.27 4.04 18.02
C GLY A 216 2.84 3.68 16.64
N LYS A 217 4.08 3.22 16.61
CA LYS A 217 4.77 2.83 15.37
C LYS A 217 4.71 1.32 15.20
N ARG A 218 4.18 0.86 14.08
CA ARG A 218 4.01 -0.57 13.83
C ARG A 218 4.43 -0.93 12.41
N LEU A 219 4.93 -2.15 12.27
CA LEU A 219 5.23 -2.81 11.02
C LEU A 219 4.41 -4.09 10.91
N LYS A 220 3.78 -4.34 9.76
CA LYS A 220 3.03 -5.57 9.52
C LYS A 220 3.19 -6.06 8.08
N ASN A 221 3.42 -7.38 7.93
CA ASN A 221 3.31 -8.06 6.64
C ASN A 221 1.85 -8.37 6.34
N ILE A 222 1.40 -8.02 5.14
CA ILE A 222 0.03 -8.25 4.69
C ILE A 222 0.08 -9.23 3.52
N ILE A 223 -0.16 -10.49 3.83
CA ILE A 223 -0.11 -11.62 2.91
C ILE A 223 -1.21 -12.63 3.25
N GLU A 224 -1.55 -13.47 2.32
CA GLU A 224 -2.37 -14.65 2.58
C GLU A 224 -1.55 -15.76 3.24
N PRO A 225 -2.14 -16.59 4.11
CA PRO A 225 -1.40 -17.57 4.90
C PRO A 225 -0.93 -18.81 4.09
N ARG A 226 -1.45 -18.99 2.87
CA ARG A 226 -1.04 -20.10 2.00
C ARG A 226 0.05 -19.64 1.03
N HIS A 227 1.05 -20.49 0.84
CA HIS A 227 2.18 -20.23 -0.06
C HIS A 227 2.34 -21.38 -1.08
N PRO A 228 1.34 -21.67 -1.93
CA PRO A 228 1.50 -22.64 -3.01
C PRO A 228 2.64 -22.18 -3.93
N THR A 229 3.15 -23.09 -4.73
CA THR A 229 4.11 -22.72 -5.77
C THR A 229 3.45 -21.77 -6.80
N ARG A 230 4.24 -20.97 -7.48
CA ARG A 230 3.73 -20.10 -8.57
C ARG A 230 3.01 -20.92 -9.64
N ARG A 231 3.51 -22.10 -9.95
CA ARG A 231 2.88 -23.02 -10.90
C ARG A 231 1.49 -23.43 -10.43
N GLU A 232 1.36 -23.92 -9.22
CA GLU A 232 0.06 -24.32 -8.64
C GLU A 232 -0.91 -23.15 -8.61
N PHE A 233 -0.53 -22.04 -7.98
CA PHE A 233 -1.38 -20.88 -7.82
C PHE A 233 -1.88 -20.33 -9.17
N TYR A 234 -0.96 -20.05 -10.11
CA TYR A 234 -1.37 -19.43 -11.37
C TYR A 234 -2.09 -20.39 -12.31
N THR A 235 -1.92 -21.71 -12.16
CA THR A 235 -2.73 -22.70 -12.87
C THR A 235 -4.16 -22.72 -12.34
N GLU A 236 -4.34 -22.70 -11.01
CA GLU A 236 -5.66 -22.62 -10.39
C GLU A 236 -6.38 -21.32 -10.77
N GLU A 237 -5.69 -20.19 -10.72
CA GLU A 237 -6.27 -18.88 -11.06
C GLU A 237 -6.58 -18.74 -12.56
N ALA A 238 -5.75 -19.31 -13.44
CA ALA A 238 -6.06 -19.37 -14.87
C ALA A 238 -7.35 -20.15 -15.13
N ALA A 239 -7.51 -21.30 -14.49
CA ALA A 239 -8.72 -22.11 -14.62
C ALA A 239 -9.99 -21.37 -14.15
N LYS A 240 -9.93 -20.62 -13.03
CA LYS A 240 -11.04 -19.79 -12.54
C LYS A 240 -11.45 -18.68 -13.53
N LEU A 241 -10.49 -18.18 -14.30
CA LEU A 241 -10.72 -17.13 -15.30
C LEU A 241 -10.98 -17.69 -16.72
N GLY A 242 -11.08 -19.00 -16.88
CA GLY A 242 -11.27 -19.65 -18.19
C GLY A 242 -10.07 -19.52 -19.14
N LEU A 243 -8.85 -19.33 -18.57
CA LEU A 243 -7.61 -19.21 -19.31
C LEU A 243 -6.82 -20.52 -19.31
N SER A 244 -5.94 -20.69 -20.29
CA SER A 244 -4.97 -21.80 -20.30
C SER A 244 -3.98 -21.65 -19.14
N ALA A 245 -3.45 -22.77 -18.64
CA ALA A 245 -2.39 -22.72 -17.63
C ALA A 245 -1.14 -22.01 -18.17
N PRO A 246 -0.45 -21.18 -17.35
CA PRO A 246 0.83 -20.59 -17.74
C PRO A 246 1.91 -21.66 -17.97
N ASP A 247 2.75 -21.44 -18.98
CA ASP A 247 3.85 -22.34 -19.32
C ASP A 247 5.09 -22.03 -18.46
N PHE A 248 5.27 -22.78 -17.38
CA PHE A 248 6.44 -22.67 -16.50
C PHE A 248 7.54 -23.66 -16.90
N ALA A 249 8.78 -23.15 -16.98
CA ALA A 249 9.96 -23.98 -17.16
C ALA A 249 10.09 -25.01 -16.02
N PRO A 250 10.62 -26.22 -16.32
CA PRO A 250 11.10 -27.10 -15.27
C PRO A 250 12.28 -26.42 -14.54
N ASP A 251 12.14 -26.20 -13.25
CA ASP A 251 13.23 -25.66 -12.42
C ASP A 251 13.11 -26.13 -10.96
N ASP A 252 14.20 -26.04 -10.22
CA ASP A 252 14.28 -26.33 -8.78
C ASP A 252 14.34 -25.02 -7.97
N SER A 253 13.82 -23.93 -8.53
CA SER A 253 13.89 -22.62 -7.90
C SER A 253 13.21 -22.61 -6.54
N ARG A 254 13.88 -22.01 -5.56
CA ARG A 254 13.33 -21.74 -4.24
C ARG A 254 13.15 -20.24 -4.09
N GLY A 255 12.27 -19.84 -3.21
CA GLY A 255 12.00 -18.43 -2.93
C GLY A 255 11.74 -18.18 -1.46
N LYS A 256 11.61 -16.92 -1.10
CA LYS A 256 11.21 -16.54 0.25
C LYS A 256 9.77 -16.92 0.53
N ILE A 257 9.48 -17.21 1.81
CA ILE A 257 8.13 -17.34 2.35
C ILE A 257 7.93 -16.18 3.33
N ILE A 258 6.93 -15.36 3.09
CA ILE A 258 6.60 -14.25 3.98
C ILE A 258 5.51 -14.69 4.93
N ILE A 259 5.74 -14.53 6.21
CA ILE A 259 4.74 -14.78 7.25
C ILE A 259 4.48 -13.51 8.06
N THR A 260 3.44 -13.52 8.86
CA THR A 260 3.19 -12.49 9.88
C THR A 260 3.13 -13.18 11.24
N VAL A 261 3.86 -12.65 12.23
CA VAL A 261 3.90 -13.19 13.59
C VAL A 261 3.05 -12.37 14.56
N CYS A 262 2.53 -11.24 14.12
CA CYS A 262 1.78 -10.31 14.95
C CYS A 262 0.45 -9.92 14.31
N ASP A 263 -0.67 -10.36 14.86
CA ASP A 263 -2.00 -9.99 14.37
C ASP A 263 -2.21 -8.46 14.32
N ASN A 264 -1.63 -7.73 15.27
CA ASN A 264 -1.72 -6.26 15.37
C ASN A 264 -0.50 -5.51 14.81
N GLY A 265 0.45 -6.20 14.17
CA GLY A 265 1.74 -5.65 13.73
C GLY A 265 2.80 -5.63 14.84
N LEU A 266 4.07 -5.66 14.42
CA LEU A 266 5.23 -5.50 15.30
C LEU A 266 5.32 -4.03 15.75
N SER A 267 5.36 -3.78 17.05
CA SER A 267 5.65 -2.46 17.61
C SER A 267 7.12 -2.11 17.39
N LEU A 268 7.42 -0.89 16.93
CA LEU A 268 8.77 -0.40 16.61
C LEU A 268 9.26 0.64 17.62
#